data_5192f13f884565ace281574ccffde2bd
#
_entry.id   5192f13f884565ace281574ccffde2bd
#
_cell.length_a   1.000
_cell.length_b   1.000
_cell.length_c   1.000
_cell.angle_alpha   90.00
_cell.angle_beta   90.00
_cell.angle_gamma   90.00
#
_symmetry.space_group_name_H-M   'P 1'
#
loop_
_entity.id
_entity.type
_entity.pdbx_description
1 polymer ?
#
loop_
_entity_poly.entity_id
_entity_poly.type
_entity_poly.pdbx_seq_one_letter_code
_entity_poly.pdbx_strand_id
1 'polypeptide(L)'
;MHIDAVRRFNRFYTRRIGVLRAGLLGSPYRLTEARLLYELAQGGQATASALGRDLGLDLGYLSRLLQGLKRRGLVRARRAAHDGRQSLLSLTAKGRQAFAVLDSRSRDEMASMLKPLGEQDRNRLVVAMRTVQGLLSNEKTDSDVLLREHRPGDLGWVVHRHGALYAEEYGWDERFEALVAGIVAKFVKHFDAARERCWIAESGGERVGAVLVVKQSRSTAQLRLLIVEPSARGRGLGRRLVEECIAFARAKGYRRLVLWTQSNLTAARAIYRRCGFRRVRKEQHASFGYDLVGEFWQLAL
;
A
#
# COMPACT_ATOMS: atom_id res chain seq x y z
N MET A 1 -5.09 -13.09 -23.47
CA MET A 1 -3.99 -12.12 -23.30
C MET A 1 -3.48 -12.05 -21.85
N HIS A 2 -4.30 -11.75 -20.83
CA HIS A 2 -3.84 -11.64 -19.43
C HIS A 2 -3.39 -12.99 -18.84
N ILE A 3 -4.17 -14.04 -19.03
CA ILE A 3 -3.85 -15.40 -18.55
C ILE A 3 -2.47 -15.86 -19.06
N ASP A 4 -2.18 -15.65 -20.33
CA ASP A 4 -0.92 -16.11 -20.93
C ASP A 4 0.28 -15.31 -20.42
N ALA A 5 0.11 -14.03 -20.14
CA ALA A 5 1.13 -13.21 -19.53
C ALA A 5 1.48 -13.70 -18.11
N VAL A 6 0.48 -13.97 -17.27
CA VAL A 6 0.66 -14.52 -15.91
C VAL A 6 1.34 -15.89 -15.97
N ARG A 7 0.86 -16.81 -16.84
CA ARG A 7 1.48 -18.13 -17.02
C ARG A 7 2.93 -18.05 -17.48
N ARG A 8 3.27 -17.11 -18.35
CA ARG A 8 4.64 -16.87 -18.83
C ARG A 8 5.53 -16.37 -17.71
N PHE A 9 5.05 -15.39 -16.95
CA PHE A 9 5.76 -14.88 -15.79
C PHE A 9 6.01 -15.96 -14.74
N ASN A 10 5.01 -16.78 -14.39
CA ASN A 10 5.17 -17.88 -13.44
C ASN A 10 6.25 -18.88 -13.88
N ARG A 11 6.26 -19.29 -15.17
CA ARG A 11 7.32 -20.17 -15.70
C ARG A 11 8.70 -19.55 -15.66
N PHE A 12 8.81 -18.27 -15.99
CA PHE A 12 10.08 -17.53 -15.90
C PHE A 12 10.55 -17.46 -14.46
N TYR A 13 9.68 -17.03 -13.55
CA TYR A 13 10.03 -16.75 -12.17
C TYR A 13 10.39 -18.02 -11.38
N THR A 14 9.61 -19.11 -11.51
CA THR A 14 9.91 -20.40 -10.86
C THR A 14 11.25 -20.97 -11.31
N ARG A 15 11.60 -20.82 -12.60
CA ARG A 15 12.93 -21.21 -13.10
C ARG A 15 14.01 -20.29 -12.51
N ARG A 16 13.78 -18.99 -12.44
CA ARG A 16 14.75 -18.00 -11.97
C ARG A 16 15.13 -18.18 -10.51
N ILE A 17 14.16 -18.51 -9.65
CA ILE A 17 14.37 -18.76 -8.21
C ILE A 17 14.72 -20.22 -7.89
N GLY A 18 15.01 -21.04 -8.90
CA GLY A 18 15.54 -22.40 -8.72
C GLY A 18 14.63 -23.41 -8.03
N VAL A 19 13.32 -23.15 -7.91
CA VAL A 19 12.35 -24.02 -7.21
C VAL A 19 12.26 -25.43 -7.82
N LEU A 20 12.61 -25.58 -9.10
CA LEU A 20 12.56 -26.85 -9.82
C LEU A 20 13.82 -27.71 -9.64
N ARG A 21 14.80 -27.24 -8.89
CA ARG A 21 16.02 -28.02 -8.61
C ARG A 21 15.74 -29.11 -7.58
N ALA A 22 16.48 -30.24 -7.62
CA ALA A 22 16.31 -31.40 -6.73
C ALA A 22 16.67 -31.12 -5.28
N GLY A 23 16.74 -30.05 -4.73
CA GLY A 23 16.98 -29.60 -3.37
C GLY A 23 16.94 -28.08 -3.34
N LEU A 24 16.14 -27.54 -2.45
CA LEU A 24 16.04 -26.08 -2.35
C LEU A 24 17.39 -25.53 -1.88
N LEU A 25 17.96 -24.57 -2.62
CA LEU A 25 19.23 -23.91 -2.26
C LEU A 25 20.42 -24.89 -2.10
N GLY A 26 20.46 -25.97 -2.88
CA GLY A 26 21.49 -27.00 -2.74
C GLY A 26 21.50 -27.70 -1.37
N SER A 27 20.36 -27.73 -0.69
CA SER A 27 20.17 -28.37 0.62
C SER A 27 19.49 -29.73 0.45
N PRO A 28 19.54 -30.60 1.48
CA PRO A 28 18.81 -31.87 1.49
C PRO A 28 17.30 -31.70 1.78
N TYR A 29 16.80 -30.49 1.79
CA TYR A 29 15.41 -30.19 2.08
C TYR A 29 14.63 -29.89 0.81
N ARG A 30 13.42 -30.44 0.69
CA ARG A 30 12.46 -30.07 -0.34
C ARG A 30 11.86 -28.69 -0.02
N LEU A 31 11.31 -28.02 -1.02
CA LEU A 31 10.70 -26.70 -0.87
C LEU A 31 9.71 -26.66 0.32
N THR A 32 8.82 -27.64 0.43
CA THR A 32 7.82 -27.65 1.51
C THR A 32 8.44 -27.86 2.89
N GLU A 33 9.50 -28.68 3.02
CA GLU A 33 10.24 -28.85 4.27
C GLU A 33 10.96 -27.56 4.68
N ALA A 34 11.63 -26.91 3.71
CA ALA A 34 12.30 -25.63 3.96
C ALA A 34 11.31 -24.55 4.36
N ARG A 35 10.13 -24.51 3.73
CA ARG A 35 9.07 -23.57 4.08
C ARG A 35 8.52 -23.82 5.49
N LEU A 36 8.33 -25.06 5.91
CA LEU A 36 7.93 -25.40 7.29
C LEU A 36 8.98 -24.97 8.31
N LEU A 37 10.27 -25.17 8.01
CA LEU A 37 11.36 -24.71 8.89
C LEU A 37 11.36 -23.18 9.00
N TYR A 38 11.10 -22.47 7.90
CA TYR A 38 11.00 -21.02 7.87
C TYR A 38 9.86 -20.51 8.74
N GLU A 39 8.63 -21.04 8.57
CA GLU A 39 7.47 -20.61 9.35
C GLU A 39 7.68 -20.84 10.86
N LEU A 40 8.25 -22.00 11.23
CA LEU A 40 8.57 -22.30 12.63
C LEU A 40 9.72 -21.45 13.19
N ALA A 41 10.61 -20.94 12.35
CA ALA A 41 11.67 -20.03 12.77
C ALA A 41 11.14 -18.62 13.02
N GLN A 42 10.23 -18.13 12.19
CA GLN A 42 9.65 -16.77 12.30
C GLN A 42 8.56 -16.71 13.40
N GLY A 43 7.66 -17.69 13.43
CA GLY A 43 6.53 -17.71 14.38
C GLY A 43 6.85 -18.31 15.77
N GLY A 44 8.02 -18.89 15.95
CA GLY A 44 8.46 -19.51 17.21
C GLY A 44 7.73 -20.81 17.54
N GLN A 45 6.41 -20.79 17.69
CA GLN A 45 5.56 -21.96 17.94
C GLN A 45 4.28 -21.88 17.12
N ALA A 46 3.87 -23.01 16.53
CA ALA A 46 2.63 -23.11 15.76
C ALA A 46 1.96 -24.46 15.93
N THR A 47 0.65 -24.55 15.75
CA THR A 47 -0.07 -25.82 15.63
C THR A 47 0.00 -26.35 14.20
N ALA A 48 -0.14 -27.67 14.02
CA ALA A 48 -0.20 -28.26 12.68
C ALA A 48 -1.36 -27.69 11.86
N SER A 49 -2.51 -27.42 12.49
CA SER A 49 -3.68 -26.84 11.82
C SER A 49 -3.43 -25.39 11.33
N ALA A 50 -2.69 -24.58 12.10
CA ALA A 50 -2.31 -23.24 11.67
C ALA A 50 -1.37 -23.31 10.47
N LEU A 51 -0.29 -24.10 10.56
CA LEU A 51 0.65 -24.29 9.45
C LEU A 51 -0.01 -24.82 8.19
N GLY A 52 -1.00 -25.74 8.33
CA GLY A 52 -1.75 -26.25 7.18
C GLY A 52 -2.55 -25.18 6.48
N ARG A 53 -3.25 -24.33 7.22
CA ARG A 53 -4.01 -23.17 6.66
C ARG A 53 -3.09 -22.15 6.01
N ASP A 54 -2.04 -21.74 6.71
CA ASP A 54 -1.14 -20.68 6.25
C ASP A 54 -0.37 -21.07 4.98
N LEU A 55 -0.05 -22.37 4.85
CA LEU A 55 0.66 -22.92 3.70
C LEU A 55 -0.25 -23.56 2.64
N GLY A 56 -1.56 -23.61 2.87
CA GLY A 56 -2.50 -24.27 1.96
C GLY A 56 -2.24 -25.76 1.79
N LEU A 57 -1.75 -26.46 2.83
CA LEU A 57 -1.37 -27.87 2.76
C LEU A 57 -2.46 -28.78 3.34
N ASP A 58 -2.69 -29.91 2.65
CA ASP A 58 -3.48 -31.01 3.21
C ASP A 58 -2.90 -31.52 4.52
N LEU A 59 -3.76 -31.74 5.54
CA LEU A 59 -3.32 -32.12 6.88
C LEU A 59 -2.63 -33.49 6.93
N GLY A 60 -3.03 -34.42 6.09
CA GLY A 60 -2.39 -35.74 6.02
C GLY A 60 -0.97 -35.67 5.44
N TYR A 61 -0.81 -34.84 4.38
CA TYR A 61 0.50 -34.57 3.81
C TYR A 61 1.40 -33.84 4.80
N LEU A 62 0.89 -32.80 5.46
CA LEU A 62 1.61 -32.03 6.48
C LEU A 62 2.05 -32.94 7.65
N SER A 63 1.17 -33.83 8.12
CA SER A 63 1.50 -34.79 9.19
C SER A 63 2.70 -35.66 8.82
N ARG A 64 2.74 -36.21 7.60
CA ARG A 64 3.88 -37.02 7.12
C ARG A 64 5.18 -36.22 7.07
N LEU A 65 5.13 -34.98 6.59
CA LEU A 65 6.30 -34.08 6.56
C LEU A 65 6.81 -33.77 7.98
N LEU A 66 5.90 -33.41 8.90
CA LEU A 66 6.25 -33.15 10.28
C LEU A 66 6.84 -34.37 11.01
N GLN A 67 6.31 -35.57 10.74
CA GLN A 67 6.91 -36.82 11.26
C GLN A 67 8.32 -37.02 10.72
N GLY A 68 8.56 -36.75 9.44
CA GLY A 68 9.90 -36.79 8.85
C GLY A 68 10.87 -35.82 9.53
N LEU A 69 10.45 -34.56 9.71
CA LEU A 69 11.25 -33.53 10.38
C LEU A 69 11.51 -33.86 11.88
N LYS A 70 10.53 -34.45 12.58
CA LYS A 70 10.68 -34.90 13.97
C LYS A 70 11.69 -36.06 14.04
N ARG A 71 11.60 -37.08 13.17
CA ARG A 71 12.56 -38.20 13.13
C ARG A 71 13.99 -37.74 12.87
N ARG A 72 14.18 -36.68 12.07
CA ARG A 72 15.48 -36.05 11.83
C ARG A 72 15.94 -35.13 12.96
N GLY A 73 15.11 -34.97 13.99
CA GLY A 73 15.42 -34.16 15.17
C GLY A 73 15.41 -32.64 14.90
N LEU A 74 14.70 -32.18 13.86
CA LEU A 74 14.65 -30.77 13.48
C LEU A 74 13.50 -30.04 14.14
N VAL A 75 12.37 -30.73 14.36
CA VAL A 75 11.15 -30.21 14.97
C VAL A 75 10.81 -31.03 16.22
N ARG A 76 10.32 -30.35 17.22
CA ARG A 76 9.74 -30.98 18.43
C ARG A 76 8.30 -30.55 18.63
N ALA A 77 7.51 -31.39 19.30
CA ALA A 77 6.16 -31.07 19.72
C ALA A 77 6.09 -31.01 21.23
N ARG A 78 5.37 -30.03 21.78
CA ARG A 78 4.99 -29.96 23.20
C ARG A 78 3.47 -29.79 23.29
N ARG A 79 2.85 -30.36 24.31
CA ARG A 79 1.44 -30.11 24.61
C ARG A 79 1.26 -28.63 24.98
N ALA A 80 0.21 -27.99 24.47
CA ALA A 80 -0.13 -26.63 24.88
C ALA A 80 -0.56 -26.58 26.35
N ALA A 81 -0.10 -25.57 27.08
CA ALA A 81 -0.40 -25.44 28.51
C ALA A 81 -1.89 -25.23 28.81
N HIS A 82 -2.63 -24.62 27.87
CA HIS A 82 -4.05 -24.28 28.05
C HIS A 82 -5.03 -25.25 27.39
N ASP A 83 -4.56 -26.11 26.47
CA ASP A 83 -5.37 -27.13 25.80
C ASP A 83 -4.50 -28.35 25.49
N GLY A 84 -4.59 -29.37 26.35
CA GLY A 84 -3.82 -30.60 26.22
C GLY A 84 -4.08 -31.41 24.94
N ARG A 85 -5.11 -31.05 24.14
CA ARG A 85 -5.41 -31.65 22.86
C ARG A 85 -4.57 -31.03 21.71
N GLN A 86 -4.01 -29.86 21.93
CA GLN A 86 -3.20 -29.17 20.95
C GLN A 86 -1.70 -29.42 21.15
N SER A 87 -0.99 -29.73 20.08
CA SER A 87 0.47 -29.83 20.03
C SER A 87 1.07 -28.60 19.41
N LEU A 88 1.91 -27.90 20.17
CA LEU A 88 2.73 -26.81 19.70
C LEU A 88 4.03 -27.35 19.11
N LEU A 89 4.29 -27.04 17.88
CA LEU A 89 5.49 -27.39 17.12
C LEU A 89 6.52 -26.26 17.23
N SER A 90 7.77 -26.60 17.41
CA SER A 90 8.88 -25.65 17.43
C SER A 90 10.16 -26.27 16.89
N LEU A 91 11.09 -25.44 16.43
CA LEU A 91 12.42 -25.92 16.05
C LEU A 91 13.23 -26.38 17.26
N THR A 92 14.00 -27.46 17.10
CA THR A 92 15.08 -27.81 18.01
C THR A 92 16.31 -26.94 17.79
N ALA A 93 17.37 -27.09 18.59
CA ALA A 93 18.66 -26.44 18.32
C ALA A 93 19.20 -26.85 16.92
N LYS A 94 19.12 -28.15 16.57
CA LYS A 94 19.49 -28.69 15.26
C LYS A 94 18.60 -28.10 14.16
N GLY A 95 17.30 -27.94 14.39
CA GLY A 95 16.37 -27.33 13.44
C GLY A 95 16.69 -25.85 13.19
N ARG A 96 17.02 -25.09 14.23
CA ARG A 96 17.47 -23.69 14.08
C ARG A 96 18.77 -23.57 13.28
N GLN A 97 19.72 -24.46 13.53
CA GLN A 97 20.98 -24.48 12.77
C GLN A 97 20.72 -24.84 11.29
N ALA A 98 19.88 -25.83 11.02
CA ALA A 98 19.49 -26.17 9.64
C ALA A 98 18.78 -25.00 8.93
N PHE A 99 17.89 -24.29 9.63
CA PHE A 99 17.25 -23.09 9.09
C PHE A 99 18.25 -21.97 8.83
N ALA A 100 19.18 -21.70 9.73
CA ALA A 100 20.20 -20.64 9.54
C ALA A 100 21.04 -20.86 8.26
N VAL A 101 21.39 -22.11 7.94
CA VAL A 101 22.07 -22.46 6.70
C VAL A 101 21.19 -22.18 5.47
N LEU A 102 19.90 -22.53 5.53
CA LEU A 102 18.94 -22.26 4.46
C LEU A 102 18.74 -20.75 4.25
N ASP A 103 18.59 -20.00 5.33
CA ASP A 103 18.42 -18.54 5.29
C ASP A 103 19.64 -17.83 4.68
N SER A 104 20.84 -18.21 5.11
CA SER A 104 22.08 -17.68 4.52
C SER A 104 22.15 -17.94 3.01
N ARG A 105 21.93 -19.18 2.58
CA ARG A 105 21.96 -19.53 1.16
C ARG A 105 20.89 -18.82 0.35
N SER A 106 19.70 -18.64 0.93
CA SER A 106 18.64 -17.85 0.31
C SER A 106 19.03 -16.40 0.11
N ARG A 107 19.65 -15.79 1.12
CA ARG A 107 20.17 -14.42 1.03
C ARG A 107 21.23 -14.29 -0.04
N ASP A 108 22.17 -15.24 -0.09
CA ASP A 108 23.27 -15.24 -1.08
C ASP A 108 22.71 -15.38 -2.50
N GLU A 109 21.71 -16.26 -2.71
CA GLU A 109 21.06 -16.42 -4.01
C GLU A 109 20.31 -15.13 -4.44
N MET A 110 19.57 -14.50 -3.52
CA MET A 110 18.90 -13.22 -3.78
C MET A 110 19.91 -12.09 -4.02
N ALA A 111 20.98 -12.01 -3.26
CA ALA A 111 22.04 -11.04 -3.48
C ALA A 111 22.69 -11.23 -4.87
N SER A 112 22.98 -12.47 -5.25
CA SER A 112 23.50 -12.80 -6.59
C SER A 112 22.52 -12.41 -7.71
N MET A 113 21.22 -12.63 -7.52
CA MET A 113 20.19 -12.24 -8.47
C MET A 113 20.10 -10.72 -8.64
N LEU A 114 20.28 -9.96 -7.56
CA LEU A 114 20.20 -8.50 -7.54
C LEU A 114 21.51 -7.81 -7.94
N LYS A 115 22.64 -8.50 -7.88
CA LYS A 115 23.97 -7.94 -8.16
C LYS A 115 24.09 -7.24 -9.52
N PRO A 116 23.57 -7.79 -10.64
CA PRO A 116 23.66 -7.13 -11.95
C PRO A 116 22.74 -5.91 -12.11
N LEU A 117 21.85 -5.66 -11.16
CA LEU A 117 20.89 -4.55 -11.23
C LEU A 117 21.47 -3.30 -10.56
N GLY A 118 21.31 -2.14 -11.20
CA GLY A 118 21.53 -0.85 -10.58
C GLY A 118 20.52 -0.58 -9.46
N GLU A 119 20.79 0.40 -8.60
CA GLU A 119 19.91 0.73 -7.45
C GLU A 119 18.47 1.08 -7.88
N GLN A 120 18.34 1.84 -8.95
CA GLN A 120 17.03 2.20 -9.51
C GLN A 120 16.23 0.96 -9.94
N ASP A 121 16.85 0.00 -10.61
CA ASP A 121 16.17 -1.21 -11.06
C ASP A 121 15.87 -2.17 -9.91
N ARG A 122 16.71 -2.22 -8.88
CA ARG A 122 16.39 -2.95 -7.62
C ARG A 122 15.14 -2.39 -6.96
N ASN A 123 15.03 -1.07 -6.85
CA ASN A 123 13.86 -0.40 -6.30
C ASN A 123 12.61 -0.68 -7.13
N ARG A 124 12.70 -0.58 -8.47
CA ARG A 124 11.60 -0.92 -9.39
C ARG A 124 11.15 -2.38 -9.24
N LEU A 125 12.09 -3.31 -9.11
CA LEU A 125 11.78 -4.73 -8.92
C LEU A 125 11.02 -4.97 -7.60
N VAL A 126 11.49 -4.37 -6.49
CA VAL A 126 10.83 -4.50 -5.18
C VAL A 126 9.42 -3.92 -5.20
N VAL A 127 9.24 -2.76 -5.84
CA VAL A 127 7.93 -2.14 -6.03
C VAL A 127 7.01 -3.05 -6.84
N ALA A 128 7.47 -3.59 -7.97
CA ALA A 128 6.69 -4.51 -8.80
C ALA A 128 6.28 -5.78 -8.03
N MET A 129 7.18 -6.37 -7.23
CA MET A 129 6.87 -7.52 -6.39
C MET A 129 5.80 -7.22 -5.34
N ARG A 130 5.88 -6.06 -4.68
CA ARG A 130 4.85 -5.61 -3.72
C ARG A 130 3.50 -5.40 -4.40
N THR A 131 3.49 -4.82 -5.59
CA THR A 131 2.27 -4.64 -6.39
C THR A 131 1.62 -5.99 -6.72
N VAL A 132 2.41 -6.96 -7.22
CA VAL A 132 1.92 -8.32 -7.49
C VAL A 132 1.38 -8.99 -6.23
N GLN A 133 2.11 -8.90 -5.12
CA GLN A 133 1.68 -9.45 -3.84
C GLN A 133 0.36 -8.81 -3.38
N GLY A 134 0.24 -7.49 -3.41
CA GLY A 134 -0.97 -6.77 -3.00
C GLY A 134 -2.20 -7.08 -3.86
N LEU A 135 -2.01 -7.32 -5.17
CA LEU A 135 -3.09 -7.70 -6.09
C LEU A 135 -3.56 -9.15 -5.90
N LEU A 136 -2.66 -10.06 -5.48
CA LEU A 136 -2.95 -11.48 -5.35
C LEU A 136 -3.26 -11.91 -3.90
N SER A 137 -2.82 -11.15 -2.89
CA SER A 137 -3.19 -11.40 -1.51
C SER A 137 -4.63 -10.95 -1.28
N ASN A 138 -5.48 -11.85 -0.75
CA ASN A 138 -6.77 -11.45 -0.19
C ASN A 138 -6.63 -10.67 1.14
N GLU A 139 -5.44 -10.54 1.65
CA GLU A 139 -5.14 -9.68 2.76
C GLU A 139 -5.25 -8.23 2.28
N LYS A 140 -6.33 -7.56 2.67
CA LYS A 140 -6.33 -6.11 2.77
C LYS A 140 -5.23 -5.78 3.77
N THR A 141 -4.00 -5.68 3.31
CA THR A 141 -2.92 -5.16 4.14
C THR A 141 -3.37 -3.78 4.58
N ASP A 142 -3.71 -3.68 5.84
CA ASP A 142 -3.82 -2.41 6.56
C ASP A 142 -2.39 -1.90 6.70
N SER A 143 -1.74 -1.72 5.55
CA SER A 143 -0.42 -1.09 5.49
C SER A 143 -0.66 0.33 5.99
N ASP A 144 -0.09 0.64 7.15
CA ASP A 144 -0.15 1.95 7.77
C ASP A 144 0.12 3.01 6.71
N VAL A 145 -0.94 3.74 6.34
CA VAL A 145 -0.79 4.87 5.43
C VAL A 145 -0.06 5.96 6.19
N LEU A 146 1.17 6.24 5.77
CA LEU A 146 1.95 7.34 6.28
C LEU A 146 1.52 8.64 5.60
N LEU A 147 1.19 9.65 6.38
CA LEU A 147 1.02 11.01 5.88
C LEU A 147 2.32 11.78 6.12
N ARG A 148 2.88 12.35 5.07
CA ARG A 148 4.08 13.18 5.12
C ARG A 148 3.91 14.48 4.33
N GLU A 149 4.77 15.43 4.57
CA GLU A 149 4.87 16.62 3.74
C GLU A 149 5.41 16.29 2.34
N HIS A 150 5.08 17.15 1.39
CA HIS A 150 5.53 16.98 0.00
C HIS A 150 7.05 17.15 -0.15
N ARG A 151 7.59 16.48 -1.15
CA ARG A 151 9.00 16.54 -1.57
C ARG A 151 9.08 16.84 -3.07
N PRO A 152 10.22 17.24 -3.60
CA PRO A 152 10.43 17.37 -5.03
C PRO A 152 9.95 16.12 -5.79
N GLY A 153 9.17 16.30 -6.87
CA GLY A 153 8.55 15.24 -7.66
C GLY A 153 7.11 14.86 -7.24
N ASP A 154 6.69 15.14 -6.00
CA ASP A 154 5.34 14.78 -5.55
C ASP A 154 4.25 15.62 -6.22
N LEU A 155 4.49 16.91 -6.40
CA LEU A 155 3.52 17.80 -7.01
C LEU A 155 3.33 17.53 -8.50
N GLY A 156 4.37 17.08 -9.20
CA GLY A 156 4.26 16.56 -10.56
C GLY A 156 3.39 15.30 -10.61
N TRP A 157 3.53 14.40 -9.62
CA TRP A 157 2.65 13.25 -9.47
C TRP A 157 1.19 13.67 -9.21
N VAL A 158 0.95 14.68 -8.38
CA VAL A 158 -0.41 15.21 -8.13
C VAL A 158 -1.06 15.69 -9.42
N VAL A 159 -0.35 16.45 -10.26
CA VAL A 159 -0.85 16.91 -11.56
C VAL A 159 -1.21 15.73 -12.46
N HIS A 160 -0.24 14.84 -12.68
CA HIS A 160 -0.42 13.65 -13.51
C HIS A 160 -1.61 12.80 -13.08
N ARG A 161 -1.73 12.53 -11.77
CA ARG A 161 -2.80 11.64 -11.28
C ARG A 161 -4.19 12.29 -11.33
N HIS A 162 -4.29 13.60 -11.11
CA HIS A 162 -5.55 14.30 -11.33
C HIS A 162 -5.96 14.24 -12.80
N GLY A 163 -5.07 14.56 -13.75
CA GLY A 163 -5.36 14.46 -15.16
C GLY A 163 -5.82 13.06 -15.55
N ALA A 164 -5.00 12.04 -15.26
CA ALA A 164 -5.27 10.67 -15.64
C ALA A 164 -6.57 10.09 -15.02
N LEU A 165 -6.74 10.21 -13.69
CA LEU A 165 -7.92 9.65 -13.02
C LEU A 165 -9.22 10.36 -13.40
N TYR A 166 -9.20 11.66 -13.54
CA TYR A 166 -10.42 12.39 -13.91
C TYR A 166 -10.80 12.24 -15.38
N ALA A 167 -9.82 12.01 -16.26
CA ALA A 167 -10.09 11.60 -17.63
C ALA A 167 -10.72 10.19 -17.68
N GLU A 168 -10.17 9.24 -16.91
CA GLU A 168 -10.66 7.86 -16.87
C GLU A 168 -12.05 7.75 -16.22
N GLU A 169 -12.29 8.44 -15.10
CA GLU A 169 -13.51 8.26 -14.30
C GLU A 169 -14.65 9.20 -14.72
N TYR A 170 -14.34 10.37 -15.28
CA TYR A 170 -15.32 11.42 -15.59
C TYR A 170 -15.27 11.90 -17.03
N GLY A 171 -14.29 11.44 -17.83
CA GLY A 171 -14.11 11.85 -19.21
C GLY A 171 -13.59 13.28 -19.39
N TRP A 172 -13.04 13.90 -18.32
CA TRP A 172 -12.58 15.28 -18.38
C TRP A 172 -11.32 15.41 -19.24
N ASP A 173 -11.25 16.50 -20.02
CA ASP A 173 -10.15 16.74 -20.93
C ASP A 173 -8.92 17.41 -20.26
N GLU A 174 -7.88 17.66 -21.04
CA GLU A 174 -6.60 18.23 -20.63
C GLU A 174 -6.71 19.63 -19.98
N ARG A 175 -7.83 20.34 -20.18
CA ARG A 175 -8.09 21.62 -19.50
C ARG A 175 -8.19 21.46 -17.97
N PHE A 176 -8.63 20.29 -17.50
CA PHE A 176 -8.60 20.00 -16.08
C PHE A 176 -7.17 19.80 -15.57
N GLU A 177 -6.32 19.09 -16.31
CA GLU A 177 -4.91 18.95 -15.96
C GLU A 177 -4.19 20.30 -15.94
N ALA A 178 -4.46 21.16 -16.91
CA ALA A 178 -3.94 22.52 -16.96
C ALA A 178 -4.38 23.37 -15.74
N LEU A 179 -5.64 23.24 -15.30
CA LEU A 179 -6.11 23.88 -14.06
C LEU A 179 -5.32 23.38 -12.83
N VAL A 180 -5.13 22.07 -12.70
CA VAL A 180 -4.38 21.48 -11.60
C VAL A 180 -2.91 21.93 -11.61
N ALA A 181 -2.28 21.93 -12.78
CA ALA A 181 -0.91 22.42 -12.98
C ALA A 181 -0.77 23.89 -12.55
N GLY A 182 -1.73 24.74 -12.91
CA GLY A 182 -1.77 26.15 -12.50
C GLY A 182 -1.87 26.32 -10.97
N ILE A 183 -2.69 25.49 -10.31
CA ILE A 183 -2.81 25.49 -8.84
C ILE A 183 -1.49 25.10 -8.21
N VAL A 184 -0.86 24.01 -8.68
CA VAL A 184 0.42 23.51 -8.17
C VAL A 184 1.53 24.53 -8.39
N ALA A 185 1.62 25.13 -9.60
CA ALA A 185 2.63 26.15 -9.89
C ALA A 185 2.49 27.37 -8.98
N LYS A 186 1.26 27.83 -8.75
CA LYS A 186 0.98 28.93 -7.82
C LYS A 186 1.36 28.58 -6.38
N PHE A 187 1.03 27.35 -5.92
CA PHE A 187 1.40 26.87 -4.60
C PHE A 187 2.90 26.88 -4.39
N VAL A 188 3.68 26.28 -5.29
CA VAL A 188 5.15 26.22 -5.18
C VAL A 188 5.77 27.62 -5.18
N LYS A 189 5.31 28.48 -6.09
CA LYS A 189 5.86 29.83 -6.26
C LYS A 189 5.65 30.73 -5.05
N HIS A 190 4.55 30.53 -4.30
CA HIS A 190 4.17 31.39 -3.16
C HIS A 190 4.07 30.64 -1.84
N PHE A 191 4.66 29.45 -1.74
CA PHE A 191 4.54 28.58 -0.59
C PHE A 191 4.98 29.25 0.72
N ASP A 192 4.06 29.35 1.65
CA ASP A 192 4.27 29.82 3.01
C ASP A 192 4.08 28.64 3.99
N ALA A 193 5.18 27.99 4.39
CA ALA A 193 5.15 26.84 5.30
C ALA A 193 4.49 27.13 6.66
N ALA A 194 4.42 28.39 7.06
CA ALA A 194 3.72 28.78 8.27
C ALA A 194 2.20 28.73 8.11
N ARG A 195 1.67 28.88 6.89
CA ARG A 195 0.25 29.05 6.60
C ARG A 195 -0.31 28.02 5.61
N GLU A 196 0.53 27.28 4.91
CA GLU A 196 0.16 26.37 3.84
C GLU A 196 0.81 25.00 4.04
N ARG A 197 0.21 23.95 3.48
CA ARG A 197 0.77 22.60 3.54
C ARG A 197 0.21 21.71 2.44
N CYS A 198 1.05 20.79 1.97
CA CYS A 198 0.63 19.68 1.14
C CYS A 198 1.00 18.37 1.85
N TRP A 199 0.02 17.48 2.03
CA TRP A 199 0.25 16.13 2.50
C TRP A 199 0.24 15.15 1.34
N ILE A 200 1.18 14.22 1.41
CA ILE A 200 1.23 13.03 0.56
C ILE A 200 0.97 11.81 1.44
N ALA A 201 0.01 11.01 1.04
CA ALA A 201 -0.24 9.71 1.64
C ALA A 201 0.57 8.63 0.93
N GLU A 202 1.37 7.90 1.67
CA GLU A 202 2.17 6.77 1.19
C GLU A 202 1.71 5.46 1.83
N SER A 203 1.64 4.40 1.05
CA SER A 203 1.38 3.03 1.50
C SER A 203 2.33 2.09 0.77
N GLY A 204 3.12 1.31 1.52
CA GLY A 204 4.10 0.41 0.92
C GLY A 204 5.19 1.09 0.07
N GLY A 205 5.46 2.38 0.29
CA GLY A 205 6.41 3.19 -0.50
C GLY A 205 5.82 3.81 -1.76
N GLU A 206 4.52 3.61 -2.04
CA GLU A 206 3.80 4.20 -3.16
C GLU A 206 2.95 5.38 -2.70
N ARG A 207 2.87 6.42 -3.51
CA ARG A 207 1.97 7.55 -3.29
C ARG A 207 0.54 7.12 -3.60
N VAL A 208 -0.34 7.20 -2.60
CA VAL A 208 -1.74 6.73 -2.73
C VAL A 208 -2.76 7.83 -2.49
N GLY A 209 -2.33 9.04 -2.18
CA GLY A 209 -3.21 10.18 -2.04
C GLY A 209 -2.47 11.49 -1.79
N ALA A 210 -3.17 12.60 -1.96
CA ALA A 210 -2.66 13.93 -1.64
C ALA A 210 -3.79 14.89 -1.32
N VAL A 211 -3.44 15.96 -0.60
CA VAL A 211 -4.31 17.12 -0.38
C VAL A 211 -3.46 18.35 -0.07
N LEU A 212 -3.94 19.52 -0.47
CA LEU A 212 -3.31 20.79 -0.16
C LEU A 212 -4.22 21.68 0.71
N VAL A 213 -3.62 22.46 1.61
CA VAL A 213 -4.22 23.63 2.23
C VAL A 213 -3.43 24.85 1.78
N VAL A 214 -4.12 25.82 1.19
CA VAL A 214 -3.54 27.08 0.75
C VAL A 214 -4.20 28.26 1.45
N LYS A 215 -3.45 29.34 1.64
CA LYS A 215 -3.94 30.59 2.21
C LYS A 215 -4.79 31.33 1.17
N GLN A 216 -6.07 31.56 1.48
CA GLN A 216 -6.93 32.41 0.66
C GLN A 216 -6.96 33.84 1.20
N SER A 217 -6.98 34.01 2.54
CA SER A 217 -6.89 35.30 3.22
C SER A 217 -6.22 35.14 4.58
N ARG A 218 -6.14 36.23 5.37
CA ARG A 218 -5.63 36.18 6.75
C ARG A 218 -6.43 35.21 7.63
N SER A 219 -7.73 35.10 7.45
CA SER A 219 -8.63 34.30 8.29
C SER A 219 -9.24 33.08 7.59
N THR A 220 -8.97 32.87 6.29
CA THR A 220 -9.59 31.79 5.49
C THR A 220 -8.51 30.98 4.79
N ALA A 221 -8.52 29.67 5.03
CA ALA A 221 -7.75 28.71 4.26
C ALA A 221 -8.63 28.04 3.19
N GLN A 222 -8.02 27.49 2.14
CA GLN A 222 -8.71 26.73 1.12
C GLN A 222 -8.10 25.35 0.97
N LEU A 223 -8.93 24.30 1.07
CA LEU A 223 -8.57 22.94 0.71
C LEU A 223 -8.59 22.80 -0.81
N ARG A 224 -7.52 22.22 -1.36
CA ARG A 224 -7.31 22.01 -2.80
C ARG A 224 -6.79 20.62 -3.08
N LEU A 225 -7.07 20.12 -4.30
CA LEU A 225 -6.44 18.93 -4.89
C LEU A 225 -6.45 17.69 -3.99
N LEU A 226 -7.63 17.38 -3.39
CA LEU A 226 -7.84 16.10 -2.72
C LEU A 226 -7.92 14.98 -3.75
N ILE A 227 -7.00 14.04 -3.67
CA ILE A 227 -6.99 12.84 -4.51
C ILE A 227 -6.67 11.60 -3.67
N VAL A 228 -7.30 10.48 -4.01
CA VAL A 228 -7.01 9.15 -3.43
C VAL A 228 -7.01 8.13 -4.57
N GLU A 229 -5.91 7.40 -4.70
CA GLU A 229 -5.76 6.32 -5.68
C GLU A 229 -6.86 5.26 -5.50
N PRO A 230 -7.40 4.68 -6.58
CA PRO A 230 -8.42 3.64 -6.52
C PRO A 230 -8.07 2.49 -5.57
N SER A 231 -6.80 2.07 -5.54
CA SER A 231 -6.27 1.01 -4.67
C SER A 231 -6.36 1.32 -3.17
N ALA A 232 -6.42 2.60 -2.79
CA ALA A 232 -6.47 3.05 -1.40
C ALA A 232 -7.86 3.56 -0.96
N ARG A 233 -8.86 3.52 -1.85
CA ARG A 233 -10.24 3.95 -1.54
C ARG A 233 -10.95 2.95 -0.62
N GLY A 234 -12.04 3.40 0.02
CA GLY A 234 -12.83 2.56 0.92
C GLY A 234 -12.24 2.35 2.32
N ARG A 235 -11.02 2.83 2.58
CA ARG A 235 -10.28 2.70 3.85
C ARG A 235 -10.27 3.96 4.71
N GLY A 236 -11.12 4.93 4.42
CA GLY A 236 -11.18 6.20 5.17
C GLY A 236 -10.09 7.21 4.86
N LEU A 237 -9.13 6.92 3.94
CA LEU A 237 -8.00 7.80 3.65
C LEU A 237 -8.40 9.22 3.24
N GLY A 238 -9.39 9.36 2.35
CA GLY A 238 -9.88 10.68 1.93
C GLY A 238 -10.41 11.51 3.10
N ARG A 239 -11.12 10.88 4.04
CA ARG A 239 -11.58 11.53 5.27
C ARG A 239 -10.40 11.96 6.15
N ARG A 240 -9.44 11.07 6.38
CA ARG A 240 -8.22 11.36 7.15
C ARG A 240 -7.46 12.56 6.60
N LEU A 241 -7.29 12.63 5.27
CA LEU A 241 -6.65 13.78 4.60
C LEU A 241 -7.40 15.10 4.83
N VAL A 242 -8.73 15.07 4.80
CA VAL A 242 -9.55 16.27 5.10
C VAL A 242 -9.46 16.67 6.56
N GLU A 243 -9.44 15.70 7.49
CA GLU A 243 -9.27 15.92 8.92
C GLU A 243 -7.91 16.55 9.24
N GLU A 244 -6.83 16.14 8.58
CA GLU A 244 -5.51 16.79 8.66
C GLU A 244 -5.56 18.25 8.20
N CYS A 245 -6.26 18.54 7.11
CA CYS A 245 -6.46 19.93 6.65
C CYS A 245 -7.18 20.78 7.70
N ILE A 246 -8.22 20.24 8.35
CA ILE A 246 -8.99 20.92 9.40
C ILE A 246 -8.11 21.18 10.62
N ALA A 247 -7.38 20.16 11.09
CA ALA A 247 -6.48 20.27 12.24
C ALA A 247 -5.40 21.33 12.00
N PHE A 248 -4.77 21.29 10.84
CA PHE A 248 -3.77 22.29 10.45
C PHE A 248 -4.36 23.70 10.40
N ALA A 249 -5.50 23.88 9.74
CA ALA A 249 -6.12 25.20 9.61
C ALA A 249 -6.49 25.79 10.98
N ARG A 250 -6.99 24.97 11.91
CA ARG A 250 -7.23 25.38 13.32
C ARG A 250 -5.93 25.77 14.01
N ALA A 251 -4.90 24.93 13.94
CA ALA A 251 -3.60 25.19 14.58
C ALA A 251 -2.92 26.46 14.04
N LYS A 252 -3.20 26.84 12.78
CA LYS A 252 -2.68 28.06 12.16
C LYS A 252 -3.59 29.29 12.35
N GLY A 253 -4.65 29.17 13.16
CA GLY A 253 -5.53 30.29 13.53
C GLY A 253 -6.45 30.78 12.40
N TYR A 254 -6.74 29.92 11.42
CA TYR A 254 -7.79 30.23 10.46
C TYR A 254 -9.17 30.11 11.11
N ARG A 255 -10.09 30.97 10.71
CA ARG A 255 -11.49 30.94 11.18
C ARG A 255 -12.41 30.14 10.26
N ARG A 256 -11.99 29.92 9.01
CA ARG A 256 -12.77 29.23 7.99
C ARG A 256 -11.86 28.40 7.10
N LEU A 257 -12.36 27.21 6.73
CA LEU A 257 -11.79 26.39 5.67
C LEU A 257 -12.82 26.26 4.55
N VAL A 258 -12.46 26.64 3.35
CA VAL A 258 -13.34 26.60 2.18
C VAL A 258 -12.80 25.62 1.14
N LEU A 259 -13.66 25.15 0.26
CA LEU A 259 -13.28 24.34 -0.89
C LEU A 259 -14.26 24.57 -2.06
N TRP A 260 -13.81 24.22 -3.23
CA TRP A 260 -14.61 24.13 -4.45
C TRP A 260 -14.53 22.71 -5.00
N THR A 261 -15.67 22.17 -5.44
CA THR A 261 -15.82 20.81 -5.97
C THR A 261 -16.92 20.79 -7.03
N GLN A 262 -17.10 19.64 -7.68
CA GLN A 262 -18.17 19.46 -8.67
C GLN A 262 -19.31 18.59 -8.08
N SER A 263 -20.53 18.82 -8.53
CA SER A 263 -21.72 18.11 -8.05
C SER A 263 -21.70 16.60 -8.34
N ASN A 264 -21.03 16.19 -9.41
CA ASN A 264 -20.84 14.78 -9.80
C ASN A 264 -19.78 14.04 -8.97
N LEU A 265 -18.94 14.75 -8.22
CA LEU A 265 -17.93 14.14 -7.33
C LEU A 265 -18.56 13.68 -6.02
N THR A 266 -19.43 12.67 -6.10
CA THR A 266 -20.31 12.24 -4.99
C THR A 266 -19.54 11.74 -3.78
N ALA A 267 -18.45 11.00 -3.98
CA ALA A 267 -17.59 10.50 -2.91
C ALA A 267 -16.92 11.63 -2.11
N ALA A 268 -16.35 12.61 -2.79
CA ALA A 268 -15.71 13.77 -2.16
C ALA A 268 -16.74 14.59 -1.36
N ARG A 269 -17.92 14.84 -1.95
CA ARG A 269 -19.03 15.53 -1.27
C ARG A 269 -19.50 14.83 -0.01
N ALA A 270 -19.55 13.49 -0.02
CA ALA A 270 -19.90 12.70 1.17
C ALA A 270 -18.84 12.88 2.28
N ILE A 271 -17.54 12.91 1.94
CA ILE A 271 -16.47 13.18 2.89
C ILE A 271 -16.65 14.58 3.49
N TYR A 272 -16.82 15.63 2.67
CA TYR A 272 -16.95 17.01 3.15
C TYR A 272 -18.14 17.18 4.10
N ARG A 273 -19.31 16.60 3.78
CA ARG A 273 -20.47 16.61 4.70
C ARG A 273 -20.16 15.96 6.04
N ARG A 274 -19.51 14.78 6.02
CA ARG A 274 -19.13 14.06 7.26
C ARG A 274 -18.13 14.84 8.10
N CYS A 275 -17.26 15.64 7.47
CA CYS A 275 -16.30 16.51 8.13
C CYS A 275 -16.93 17.87 8.56
N GLY A 276 -18.23 18.07 8.38
CA GLY A 276 -18.95 19.26 8.87
C GLY A 276 -19.00 20.43 7.90
N PHE A 277 -18.50 20.28 6.67
CA PHE A 277 -18.64 21.34 5.66
C PHE A 277 -20.10 21.48 5.22
N ARG A 278 -20.49 22.75 4.99
CA ARG A 278 -21.79 23.11 4.43
C ARG A 278 -21.61 23.75 3.07
N ARG A 279 -22.47 23.37 2.10
CA ARG A 279 -22.48 24.00 0.79
C ARG A 279 -23.11 25.39 0.90
N VAL A 280 -22.42 26.40 0.40
CA VAL A 280 -22.82 27.81 0.48
C VAL A 280 -23.27 28.38 -0.88
N ARG A 281 -22.76 27.83 -1.99
CA ARG A 281 -23.10 28.33 -3.35
C ARG A 281 -22.99 27.21 -4.36
N LYS A 282 -23.76 27.32 -5.46
CA LYS A 282 -23.65 26.53 -6.69
C LYS A 282 -23.48 27.48 -7.87
N GLU A 283 -22.80 26.98 -8.91
CA GLU A 283 -22.56 27.75 -10.11
C GLU A 283 -22.52 26.77 -11.31
N GLN A 284 -23.30 27.05 -12.34
CA GLN A 284 -23.21 26.31 -13.61
C GLN A 284 -22.05 26.87 -14.43
N HIS A 285 -21.29 25.99 -15.06
CA HIS A 285 -20.21 26.38 -15.94
C HIS A 285 -19.89 25.28 -16.94
N ALA A 286 -19.46 25.67 -18.15
CA ALA A 286 -18.93 24.75 -19.15
C ALA A 286 -17.40 24.65 -18.94
N SER A 287 -16.92 23.47 -18.57
CA SER A 287 -15.48 23.22 -18.33
C SER A 287 -15.14 21.76 -18.57
N PHE A 288 -13.90 21.50 -18.95
CA PHE A 288 -13.34 20.16 -19.11
C PHE A 288 -14.13 19.27 -20.08
N GLY A 289 -14.77 19.89 -21.11
CA GLY A 289 -15.58 19.17 -22.09
C GLY A 289 -17.04 18.95 -21.71
N TYR A 290 -17.49 19.43 -20.56
CA TYR A 290 -18.85 19.17 -20.02
C TYR A 290 -19.48 20.40 -19.41
N ASP A 291 -20.84 20.40 -19.39
CA ASP A 291 -21.60 21.29 -18.54
C ASP A 291 -21.63 20.75 -17.12
N LEU A 292 -21.04 21.49 -16.21
CA LEU A 292 -20.83 21.09 -14.84
C LEU A 292 -21.51 22.04 -13.86
N VAL A 293 -21.73 21.54 -12.63
CA VAL A 293 -22.20 22.37 -11.53
C VAL A 293 -21.14 22.41 -10.44
N GLY A 294 -20.42 23.52 -10.37
CA GLY A 294 -19.47 23.81 -9.31
C GLY A 294 -20.19 24.09 -7.98
N GLU A 295 -19.66 23.56 -6.91
CA GLU A 295 -20.18 23.74 -5.56
C GLU A 295 -19.09 24.33 -4.65
N PHE A 296 -19.44 25.41 -3.95
CA PHE A 296 -18.59 26.04 -2.94
C PHE A 296 -19.04 25.57 -1.56
N TRP A 297 -18.10 25.07 -0.78
CA TRP A 297 -18.34 24.55 0.55
C TRP A 297 -17.49 25.28 1.58
N GLN A 298 -17.99 25.39 2.80
CA GLN A 298 -17.33 26.09 3.90
C GLN A 298 -17.49 25.33 5.21
N LEU A 299 -16.45 25.37 6.04
CA LEU A 299 -16.43 24.93 7.42
C LEU A 299 -15.96 26.10 8.29
N ALA A 300 -16.70 26.42 9.36
CA ALA A 300 -16.23 27.25 10.45
C ALA A 300 -15.28 26.41 11.34
N LEU A 301 -14.14 26.99 11.75
CA LEU A 301 -13.07 26.27 12.45
C LEU A 301 -13.06 26.59 13.96
#